data_fed56443814ed9ea10e1bd17e8a97c3a
#
_entry.id   fed56443814ed9ea10e1bd17e8a97c3a
#
_cell.length_a   1.000
_cell.length_b   1.000
_cell.length_c   1.000
_cell.angle_alpha   90.00
_cell.angle_beta   90.00
_cell.angle_gamma   90.00
#
_symmetry.space_group_name_H-M   'P 1'
#
loop_
_entity.id
_entity.type
_entity.pdbx_description
1 polymer ?
#
loop_
_entity_poly.entity_id
_entity_poly.type
_entity_poly.pdbx_seq_one_letter_code
_entity_poly.pdbx_strand_id
1 'polypeptide(L)'
;MAKATVSGGVGPTKLQNLLDPQVLGAYLDVKLIDKIKLAPIAEVNRELEGRPGSTITFPKWGYIGDAADLAEGAALTYSDIAEDTQEVAVKKVAKGVSITDEAVLSGYGNPVEQIGQQLLVAVASKIEADLYDAVDKEKVATRNSAGCLKHQYTGTAFAKEDIIDMLAKFGEDQEGEKVLFVNPADFAVLAKDRDFVQIMQGAQIITGEMGQLYGVRIVVANRVKAGQPFMMKPGALSLVMKRNVMVEAERDMDHFANKYAVSDHYAVYVKYADRIVKASHQG
;
A
#
# COMPACT_ATOMS: atom_id res chain seq x y z
N MET A 1 -32.30 49.56 18.71
CA MET A 1 -31.08 48.92 18.16
C MET A 1 -30.41 48.13 19.26
N ALA A 2 -30.65 46.85 19.33
CA ALA A 2 -30.07 45.95 20.32
C ALA A 2 -28.75 45.38 19.75
N LYS A 3 -27.64 45.66 20.40
CA LYS A 3 -26.33 45.06 20.14
C LYS A 3 -26.36 43.61 20.61
N ALA A 4 -26.26 42.67 19.65
CA ALA A 4 -26.00 41.28 19.98
C ALA A 4 -24.54 41.15 20.48
N THR A 5 -24.38 40.90 21.77
CA THR A 5 -23.12 40.52 22.40
C THR A 5 -22.88 39.04 22.05
N VAL A 6 -21.96 38.80 21.14
CA VAL A 6 -21.40 37.45 20.92
C VAL A 6 -20.48 37.19 22.11
N SER A 7 -20.99 36.43 23.07
CA SER A 7 -20.21 35.86 24.16
C SER A 7 -19.51 34.60 23.63
N GLY A 8 -18.45 34.80 22.89
CA GLY A 8 -17.49 33.75 22.58
C GLY A 8 -16.56 33.53 23.77
N GLY A 9 -17.01 32.78 24.77
CA GLY A 9 -16.15 32.31 25.82
C GLY A 9 -15.13 31.34 25.24
N VAL A 10 -13.93 31.83 24.92
CA VAL A 10 -12.75 31.01 24.70
C VAL A 10 -12.34 30.48 26.07
N GLY A 11 -13.07 29.45 26.54
CA GLY A 11 -12.58 28.68 27.68
C GLY A 11 -11.32 27.93 27.20
N PRO A 12 -10.33 27.72 28.11
CA PRO A 12 -9.15 26.94 27.74
C PRO A 12 -9.61 25.61 27.19
N THR A 13 -9.16 25.25 25.99
CA THR A 13 -9.41 23.97 25.38
C THR A 13 -8.93 22.90 26.33
N LYS A 14 -9.85 22.21 27.00
CA LYS A 14 -9.49 21.16 27.95
C LYS A 14 -8.79 20.08 27.19
N LEU A 15 -7.64 19.57 27.68
CA LEU A 15 -6.89 18.47 27.11
C LEU A 15 -7.76 17.23 26.79
N GLN A 16 -8.85 17.05 27.55
CA GLN A 16 -9.84 15.98 27.32
C GLN A 16 -10.59 16.09 25.99
N ASN A 17 -10.78 17.30 25.45
CA ASN A 17 -11.49 17.50 24.18
C ASN A 17 -10.59 17.29 22.95
N LEU A 18 -9.27 17.37 23.13
CA LEU A 18 -8.28 17.06 22.08
C LEU A 18 -8.01 15.56 21.95
N LEU A 19 -8.47 14.76 22.90
CA LEU A 19 -8.20 13.34 23.02
C LEU A 19 -9.48 12.49 23.09
N ASP A 20 -10.58 12.99 22.54
CA ASP A 20 -11.71 12.10 22.32
C ASP A 20 -11.23 10.98 21.36
N PRO A 21 -11.19 9.70 21.83
CA PRO A 21 -10.72 8.59 21.03
C PRO A 21 -11.49 8.44 19.72
N GLN A 22 -12.76 8.85 19.70
CA GLN A 22 -13.60 8.78 18.49
C GLN A 22 -13.15 9.81 17.44
N VAL A 23 -12.88 11.05 17.88
CA VAL A 23 -12.39 12.12 16.98
C VAL A 23 -10.99 11.79 16.47
N LEU A 24 -10.13 11.30 17.35
CA LEU A 24 -8.78 10.88 16.98
C LEU A 24 -8.84 9.68 16.02
N GLY A 25 -9.70 8.70 16.25
CA GLY A 25 -9.91 7.54 15.37
C GLY A 25 -10.33 7.96 13.97
N ALA A 26 -11.33 8.84 13.84
CA ALA A 26 -11.78 9.35 12.56
C ALA A 26 -10.68 10.15 11.81
N TYR A 27 -9.92 10.97 12.54
CA TYR A 27 -8.78 11.71 11.98
C TYR A 27 -7.69 10.75 11.45
N LEU A 28 -7.37 9.71 12.23
CA LEU A 28 -6.36 8.73 11.85
C LEU A 28 -6.79 7.89 10.64
N ASP A 29 -8.07 7.52 10.53
CA ASP A 29 -8.59 6.73 9.40
C ASP A 29 -8.43 7.47 8.07
N VAL A 30 -8.73 8.78 8.04
CA VAL A 30 -8.54 9.62 6.85
C VAL A 30 -7.05 9.76 6.50
N LYS A 31 -6.19 9.99 7.50
CA LYS A 31 -4.76 10.21 7.29
C LYS A 31 -3.96 8.93 7.03
N LEU A 32 -4.50 7.77 7.38
CA LEU A 32 -3.82 6.49 7.23
C LEU A 32 -3.50 6.20 5.76
N ILE A 33 -4.50 6.35 4.90
CA ILE A 33 -4.37 6.08 3.45
C ILE A 33 -3.32 6.99 2.83
N ASP A 34 -3.30 8.28 3.21
CA ASP A 34 -2.32 9.25 2.70
C ASP A 34 -0.86 8.92 3.05
N LYS A 35 -0.64 8.15 4.13
CA LYS A 35 0.71 7.76 4.59
C LYS A 35 1.25 6.50 3.93
N ILE A 36 0.40 5.74 3.25
CA ILE A 36 0.78 4.48 2.59
C ILE A 36 1.08 4.77 1.12
N LYS A 37 2.34 4.60 0.69
CA LYS A 37 2.75 4.87 -0.70
C LYS A 37 2.08 3.96 -1.73
N LEU A 38 1.72 2.74 -1.33
CA LEU A 38 1.02 1.78 -2.18
C LEU A 38 -0.50 1.96 -2.18
N ALA A 39 -1.10 2.71 -1.22
CA ALA A 39 -2.54 2.89 -1.13
C ALA A 39 -3.18 3.49 -2.40
N PRO A 40 -2.60 4.49 -3.08
CA PRO A 40 -3.18 5.04 -4.30
C PRO A 40 -3.27 4.05 -5.46
N ILE A 41 -2.47 2.96 -5.40
CA ILE A 41 -2.37 1.93 -6.43
C ILE A 41 -3.17 0.69 -6.04
N ALA A 42 -3.29 0.43 -4.73
CA ALA A 42 -4.08 -0.66 -4.19
C ALA A 42 -5.58 -0.30 -4.21
N GLU A 43 -6.41 -1.26 -4.57
CA GLU A 43 -7.86 -1.13 -4.44
C GLU A 43 -8.26 -1.32 -2.97
N VAL A 44 -8.85 -0.28 -2.36
CA VAL A 44 -9.36 -0.38 -0.99
C VAL A 44 -10.77 -0.95 -1.02
N ASN A 45 -10.93 -2.17 -0.50
CA ASN A 45 -12.22 -2.86 -0.42
C ASN A 45 -12.73 -2.83 1.04
N ARG A 46 -13.97 -2.40 1.23
CA ARG A 46 -14.64 -2.30 2.53
C ARG A 46 -15.87 -3.25 2.65
N GLU A 47 -15.99 -4.23 1.78
CA GLU A 47 -17.14 -5.15 1.78
C GLU A 47 -17.29 -5.97 3.07
N LEU A 48 -16.22 -6.19 3.79
CA LEU A 48 -16.24 -6.88 5.08
C LEU A 48 -16.54 -5.97 6.27
N GLU A 49 -16.63 -4.68 6.08
CA GLU A 49 -16.92 -3.76 7.17
C GLU A 49 -18.30 -4.06 7.78
N GLY A 50 -18.32 -4.36 9.09
CA GLY A 50 -19.56 -4.71 9.81
C GLY A 50 -20.15 -6.08 9.52
N ARG A 51 -19.54 -6.91 8.67
CA ARG A 51 -20.02 -8.28 8.38
C ARG A 51 -19.29 -9.33 9.23
N PRO A 52 -19.94 -10.44 9.61
CA PRO A 52 -19.28 -11.56 10.27
C PRO A 52 -18.31 -12.27 9.31
N GLY A 53 -17.30 -12.93 9.85
CA GLY A 53 -16.29 -13.66 9.10
C GLY A 53 -14.88 -13.07 9.32
N SER A 54 -13.87 -13.93 9.34
CA SER A 54 -12.46 -13.56 9.50
C SER A 54 -11.62 -13.86 8.27
N THR A 55 -12.22 -14.50 7.27
CA THR A 55 -11.55 -14.89 6.02
C THR A 55 -12.39 -14.45 4.83
N ILE A 56 -11.70 -14.12 3.75
CA ILE A 56 -12.30 -13.87 2.45
C ILE A 56 -11.70 -14.88 1.48
N THR A 57 -12.58 -15.53 0.73
CA THR A 57 -12.20 -16.44 -0.34
C THR A 57 -12.38 -15.73 -1.68
N PHE A 58 -11.34 -15.64 -2.46
CA PHE A 58 -11.37 -15.06 -3.80
C PHE A 58 -11.17 -16.15 -4.83
N PRO A 59 -12.07 -16.27 -5.83
CA PRO A 59 -11.83 -17.15 -6.96
C PRO A 59 -10.74 -16.56 -7.85
N LYS A 60 -9.76 -17.37 -8.22
CA LYS A 60 -8.79 -17.08 -9.27
C LYS A 60 -9.13 -17.95 -10.47
N TRP A 61 -9.56 -17.32 -11.55
CA TRP A 61 -9.91 -18.02 -12.79
C TRP A 61 -8.68 -18.20 -13.65
N GLY A 62 -8.44 -19.42 -14.11
CA GLY A 62 -7.44 -19.73 -15.11
C GLY A 62 -7.93 -19.34 -16.52
N TYR A 63 -7.01 -18.97 -17.41
CA TYR A 63 -7.32 -18.78 -18.80
C TYR A 63 -7.58 -20.14 -19.48
N ILE A 64 -8.70 -20.25 -20.20
CA ILE A 64 -9.13 -21.52 -20.83
C ILE A 64 -8.41 -21.82 -22.13
N GLY A 65 -7.58 -20.89 -22.65
CA GLY A 65 -6.89 -21.01 -23.93
C GLY A 65 -7.59 -20.27 -25.06
N ASP A 66 -6.90 -20.15 -26.19
CA ASP A 66 -7.41 -19.48 -27.37
C ASP A 66 -8.46 -20.37 -28.09
N ALA A 67 -9.40 -19.68 -28.75
CA ALA A 67 -10.34 -20.37 -29.62
C ALA A 67 -9.61 -20.98 -30.84
N ALA A 68 -9.99 -22.18 -31.26
CA ALA A 68 -9.46 -22.82 -32.44
C ALA A 68 -10.50 -22.80 -33.55
N ASP A 69 -10.02 -22.81 -34.80
CA ASP A 69 -10.89 -22.95 -35.97
C ASP A 69 -11.60 -24.29 -35.93
N LEU A 70 -12.92 -24.28 -36.12
CA LEU A 70 -13.74 -25.49 -36.18
C LEU A 70 -14.22 -25.73 -37.59
N ALA A 71 -13.87 -26.90 -38.14
CA ALA A 71 -14.35 -27.32 -39.47
C ALA A 71 -15.86 -27.62 -39.42
N GLU A 72 -16.55 -27.42 -40.54
CA GLU A 72 -17.98 -27.71 -40.64
C GLU A 72 -18.27 -29.20 -40.32
N GLY A 73 -19.17 -29.42 -39.37
CA GLY A 73 -19.53 -30.75 -38.88
C GLY A 73 -18.56 -31.36 -37.83
N ALA A 74 -17.50 -30.68 -37.46
CA ALA A 74 -16.62 -31.15 -36.38
C ALA A 74 -17.24 -30.92 -34.98
N ALA A 75 -16.95 -31.84 -34.07
CA ALA A 75 -17.41 -31.73 -32.70
C ALA A 75 -16.57 -30.66 -31.92
N LEU A 76 -17.24 -29.78 -31.16
CA LEU A 76 -16.58 -28.84 -30.29
C LEU A 76 -15.97 -29.57 -29.08
N THR A 77 -14.72 -29.30 -28.80
CA THR A 77 -14.05 -29.75 -27.56
C THR A 77 -14.29 -28.74 -26.45
N TYR A 78 -14.82 -29.20 -25.33
CA TYR A 78 -15.05 -28.35 -24.15
C TYR A 78 -13.81 -28.42 -23.26
N SER A 79 -13.37 -27.26 -22.80
CA SER A 79 -12.31 -27.13 -21.81
C SER A 79 -12.92 -26.83 -20.44
N ASP A 80 -12.39 -27.46 -19.41
CA ASP A 80 -12.79 -27.16 -18.04
C ASP A 80 -12.19 -25.83 -17.60
N ILE A 81 -12.97 -25.03 -16.88
CA ILE A 81 -12.49 -23.80 -16.25
C ILE A 81 -11.83 -24.21 -14.94
N ALA A 82 -10.50 -24.00 -14.84
CA ALA A 82 -9.79 -24.19 -13.59
C ALA A 82 -10.12 -23.00 -12.66
N GLU A 83 -10.79 -23.29 -11.55
CA GLU A 83 -11.01 -22.36 -10.47
C GLU A 83 -10.02 -22.70 -9.34
N ASP A 84 -9.15 -21.75 -9.02
CA ASP A 84 -8.33 -21.79 -7.80
C ASP A 84 -8.90 -20.77 -6.80
N THR A 85 -9.01 -21.19 -5.55
CA THR A 85 -9.53 -20.34 -4.48
C THR A 85 -8.40 -19.91 -3.58
N GLN A 86 -8.22 -18.60 -3.44
CA GLN A 86 -7.29 -18.03 -2.48
C GLN A 86 -8.05 -17.55 -1.25
N GLU A 87 -7.75 -18.16 -0.12
CA GLU A 87 -8.28 -17.73 1.18
C GLU A 87 -7.32 -16.74 1.84
N VAL A 88 -7.83 -15.58 2.23
CA VAL A 88 -7.07 -14.53 2.88
C VAL A 88 -7.70 -14.22 4.24
N ALA A 89 -6.93 -14.44 5.31
CA ALA A 89 -7.37 -14.18 6.67
C ALA A 89 -7.16 -12.71 7.05
N VAL A 90 -8.19 -12.12 7.65
CA VAL A 90 -8.11 -10.80 8.27
C VAL A 90 -7.24 -10.89 9.52
N LYS A 91 -6.28 -9.99 9.63
CA LYS A 91 -5.43 -9.88 10.81
C LYS A 91 -5.67 -8.60 11.59
N LYS A 92 -5.45 -8.66 12.90
CA LYS A 92 -5.43 -7.49 13.78
C LYS A 92 -4.01 -6.95 13.88
N VAL A 93 -3.86 -5.65 13.68
CA VAL A 93 -2.64 -4.90 13.98
C VAL A 93 -2.95 -3.90 15.06
N ALA A 94 -2.10 -3.82 16.07
CA ALA A 94 -2.28 -2.87 17.16
C ALA A 94 -0.93 -2.32 17.63
N LYS A 95 -0.95 -1.09 18.12
CA LYS A 95 0.18 -0.44 18.78
C LYS A 95 -0.34 0.39 19.95
N GLY A 96 0.33 0.29 21.10
CA GLY A 96 0.00 1.09 22.30
C GLY A 96 1.18 1.91 22.75
N VAL A 97 0.88 3.03 23.42
CA VAL A 97 1.82 3.93 24.06
C VAL A 97 1.27 4.31 25.43
N SER A 98 2.12 4.37 26.44
CA SER A 98 1.81 4.89 27.78
C SER A 98 2.60 6.16 28.03
N ILE A 99 1.95 7.17 28.59
CA ILE A 99 2.58 8.43 28.99
C ILE A 99 2.19 8.76 30.42
N THR A 100 3.16 9.09 31.25
CA THR A 100 2.92 9.50 32.66
C THR A 100 2.50 10.96 32.74
N ASP A 101 1.85 11.32 33.85
CA ASP A 101 1.41 12.70 34.08
C ASP A 101 2.60 13.67 34.16
N GLU A 102 3.70 13.24 34.75
CA GLU A 102 4.92 14.05 34.85
C GLU A 102 5.50 14.34 33.47
N ALA A 103 5.46 13.35 32.56
CA ALA A 103 5.92 13.54 31.19
C ALA A 103 5.04 14.51 30.40
N VAL A 104 3.73 14.51 30.66
CA VAL A 104 2.80 15.46 30.03
C VAL A 104 3.03 16.86 30.59
N LEU A 105 3.22 16.99 31.91
CA LEU A 105 3.41 18.29 32.59
C LEU A 105 4.78 18.94 32.32
N SER A 106 5.82 18.12 32.19
CA SER A 106 7.19 18.59 31.93
C SER A 106 7.56 18.64 30.44
N GLY A 107 6.74 18.01 29.55
CA GLY A 107 7.00 17.94 28.13
C GLY A 107 6.87 19.32 27.46
N TYR A 108 7.88 19.64 26.62
CA TYR A 108 7.82 20.81 25.77
C TYR A 108 6.99 20.50 24.51
N GLY A 109 5.98 21.30 24.20
CA GLY A 109 5.08 21.12 23.09
C GLY A 109 3.80 20.36 23.47
N ASN A 110 3.21 19.63 22.51
CA ASN A 110 2.00 18.80 22.71
C ASN A 110 2.34 17.30 22.59
N PRO A 111 2.74 16.62 23.69
CA PRO A 111 3.15 15.22 23.64
C PRO A 111 2.06 14.30 23.13
N VAL A 112 0.81 14.65 23.37
CA VAL A 112 -0.34 13.82 23.03
C VAL A 112 -0.62 13.80 21.53
N GLU A 113 -0.51 14.96 20.88
CA GLU A 113 -0.61 15.05 19.44
C GLU A 113 0.51 14.25 18.76
N GLN A 114 1.72 14.32 19.30
CA GLN A 114 2.86 13.52 18.82
C GLN A 114 2.60 12.02 18.95
N ILE A 115 1.99 11.57 20.04
CA ILE A 115 1.59 10.17 20.22
C ILE A 115 0.60 9.75 19.12
N GLY A 116 -0.42 10.56 18.86
CA GLY A 116 -1.40 10.29 17.80
C GLY A 116 -0.73 10.14 16.43
N GLN A 117 0.15 11.07 16.07
CA GLN A 117 0.89 11.01 14.80
C GLN A 117 1.81 9.79 14.71
N GLN A 118 2.51 9.44 15.78
CA GLN A 118 3.40 8.26 15.79
C GLN A 118 2.62 6.95 15.73
N LEU A 119 1.47 6.85 16.39
CA LEU A 119 0.59 5.69 16.31
C LEU A 119 0.08 5.49 14.89
N LEU A 120 -0.33 6.59 14.22
CA LEU A 120 -0.73 6.55 12.82
C LEU A 120 0.40 6.03 11.92
N VAL A 121 1.59 6.61 12.04
CA VAL A 121 2.76 6.20 11.25
C VAL A 121 3.10 4.74 11.50
N ALA A 122 2.98 4.25 12.73
CA ALA A 122 3.28 2.86 13.07
C ALA A 122 2.31 1.88 12.39
N VAL A 123 0.99 2.19 12.38
CA VAL A 123 0.00 1.34 11.71
C VAL A 123 0.16 1.43 10.19
N ALA A 124 0.29 2.63 9.63
CA ALA A 124 0.53 2.83 8.20
C ALA A 124 1.77 2.06 7.72
N SER A 125 2.87 2.17 8.46
CA SER A 125 4.11 1.45 8.17
C SER A 125 3.94 -0.07 8.18
N LYS A 126 3.07 -0.60 9.06
CA LYS A 126 2.79 -2.04 9.08
C LYS A 126 1.93 -2.48 7.90
N ILE A 127 0.88 -1.73 7.57
CA ILE A 127 0.05 -2.02 6.38
C ILE A 127 0.90 -1.96 5.11
N GLU A 128 1.73 -0.92 4.99
CA GLU A 128 2.66 -0.79 3.87
C GLU A 128 3.62 -1.99 3.78
N ALA A 129 4.19 -2.44 4.90
CA ALA A 129 5.05 -3.63 4.93
C ALA A 129 4.34 -4.86 4.40
N ASP A 130 3.09 -5.06 4.82
CA ASP A 130 2.30 -6.21 4.41
C ASP A 130 1.91 -6.16 2.93
N LEU A 131 1.71 -4.97 2.36
CA LEU A 131 1.49 -4.78 0.92
C LEU A 131 2.74 -5.18 0.12
N TYR A 132 3.94 -4.73 0.54
CA TYR A 132 5.20 -5.15 -0.09
C TYR A 132 5.45 -6.65 0.08
N ASP A 133 5.19 -7.21 1.26
CA ASP A 133 5.30 -8.63 1.53
C ASP A 133 4.37 -9.48 0.66
N ALA A 134 3.15 -9.00 0.40
CA ALA A 134 2.20 -9.67 -0.48
C ALA A 134 2.74 -9.73 -1.91
N VAL A 135 3.30 -8.63 -2.42
CA VAL A 135 3.96 -8.62 -3.74
C VAL A 135 5.15 -9.56 -3.75
N ASP A 136 6.02 -9.52 -2.73
CA ASP A 136 7.24 -10.33 -2.69
C ASP A 136 6.94 -11.84 -2.67
N LYS A 137 5.93 -12.25 -1.90
CA LYS A 137 5.51 -13.67 -1.75
C LYS A 137 4.73 -14.21 -2.95
N GLU A 138 4.13 -13.34 -3.77
CA GLU A 138 3.37 -13.80 -4.93
C GLU A 138 4.30 -14.55 -5.89
N LYS A 139 3.80 -15.68 -6.40
CA LYS A 139 4.56 -16.53 -7.31
C LYS A 139 4.77 -15.85 -8.66
N VAL A 140 5.91 -16.14 -9.28
CA VAL A 140 6.15 -15.74 -10.66
C VAL A 140 5.39 -16.68 -11.58
N ALA A 141 4.77 -16.12 -12.63
CA ALA A 141 4.07 -16.91 -13.63
C ALA A 141 5.00 -17.92 -14.29
N THR A 142 4.52 -19.13 -14.46
CA THR A 142 5.15 -20.17 -15.27
C THR A 142 4.19 -20.55 -16.41
N ARG A 143 4.66 -21.37 -17.36
CA ARG A 143 3.87 -21.78 -18.51
C ARG A 143 2.50 -22.39 -18.15
N ASN A 144 2.37 -22.93 -16.91
CA ASN A 144 1.19 -23.67 -16.45
C ASN A 144 0.55 -23.06 -15.17
N SER A 145 1.01 -21.92 -14.70
CA SER A 145 0.42 -21.28 -13.52
C SER A 145 0.37 -19.77 -13.65
N ALA A 146 -0.77 -19.19 -13.26
CA ALA A 146 -0.92 -17.76 -13.13
C ALA A 146 0.01 -17.21 -12.04
N GLY A 147 0.56 -16.04 -12.26
CA GLY A 147 1.46 -15.37 -11.31
C GLY A 147 1.95 -14.05 -11.87
N CYS A 148 2.86 -13.40 -11.12
CA CYS A 148 3.50 -12.17 -11.57
C CYS A 148 4.38 -12.43 -12.79
N LEU A 149 4.44 -11.46 -13.68
CA LEU A 149 5.36 -11.47 -14.81
C LEU A 149 6.81 -11.32 -14.31
N LYS A 150 7.76 -11.96 -15.00
CA LYS A 150 9.18 -11.94 -14.62
C LYS A 150 10.02 -11.21 -15.66
N HIS A 151 10.87 -10.32 -15.18
CA HIS A 151 11.99 -9.78 -15.93
C HIS A 151 13.30 -10.20 -15.26
N GLN A 152 14.27 -10.66 -16.05
CA GLN A 152 15.62 -10.98 -15.55
C GLN A 152 16.64 -10.12 -16.29
N TYR A 153 17.39 -9.35 -15.53
CA TYR A 153 18.46 -8.55 -16.07
C TYR A 153 19.84 -9.18 -15.80
N THR A 154 20.75 -9.03 -16.73
CA THR A 154 22.11 -9.61 -16.69
C THR A 154 23.20 -8.60 -16.29
N GLY A 155 22.85 -7.31 -16.26
CA GLY A 155 23.78 -6.25 -15.84
C GLY A 155 24.12 -6.34 -14.36
N THR A 156 25.21 -5.68 -13.96
CA THR A 156 25.64 -5.59 -12.54
C THR A 156 24.64 -4.82 -11.66
N ALA A 157 23.78 -4.01 -12.27
CA ALA A 157 22.74 -3.23 -11.60
C ALA A 157 21.54 -3.04 -12.53
N PHE A 158 20.40 -2.73 -11.96
CA PHE A 158 19.19 -2.38 -12.68
C PHE A 158 19.37 -1.07 -13.46
N ALA A 159 19.10 -1.09 -14.76
CA ALA A 159 19.34 0.01 -15.67
C ALA A 159 18.05 0.56 -16.31
N LYS A 160 18.13 1.65 -17.05
CA LYS A 160 16.97 2.27 -17.73
C LYS A 160 16.38 1.37 -18.83
N GLU A 161 17.22 0.58 -19.49
CA GLU A 161 16.82 -0.37 -20.51
C GLU A 161 15.89 -1.45 -19.92
N ASP A 162 16.17 -1.89 -18.69
CA ASP A 162 15.34 -2.87 -17.99
C ASP A 162 13.92 -2.36 -17.76
N ILE A 163 13.73 -1.04 -17.62
CA ILE A 163 12.39 -0.43 -17.50
C ILE A 163 11.60 -0.64 -18.78
N ILE A 164 12.22 -0.49 -19.94
CA ILE A 164 11.60 -0.72 -21.24
C ILE A 164 11.25 -2.19 -21.41
N ASP A 165 12.17 -3.08 -21.02
CA ASP A 165 11.95 -4.52 -21.08
C ASP A 165 10.82 -4.96 -20.13
N MET A 166 10.71 -4.36 -18.94
CA MET A 166 9.58 -4.60 -18.04
C MET A 166 8.26 -4.11 -18.63
N LEU A 167 8.24 -2.97 -19.33
CA LEU A 167 7.08 -2.48 -20.05
C LEU A 167 6.65 -3.44 -21.15
N ALA A 168 7.60 -3.99 -21.90
CA ALA A 168 7.33 -4.97 -22.95
C ALA A 168 6.68 -6.25 -22.41
N LYS A 169 6.90 -6.61 -21.13
CA LYS A 169 6.26 -7.79 -20.52
C LYS A 169 4.74 -7.67 -20.39
N PHE A 170 4.19 -6.47 -20.36
CA PHE A 170 2.73 -6.28 -20.36
C PHE A 170 2.09 -6.56 -21.74
N GLY A 171 2.91 -6.82 -22.78
CA GLY A 171 2.42 -7.14 -24.12
C GLY A 171 1.59 -6.01 -24.74
N GLU A 172 0.42 -6.34 -25.24
CA GLU A 172 -0.52 -5.37 -25.85
C GLU A 172 -1.24 -4.50 -24.80
N ASP A 173 -1.29 -4.94 -23.54
CA ASP A 173 -1.89 -4.19 -22.43
C ASP A 173 -0.97 -3.05 -21.98
N GLN A 174 -0.81 -2.03 -22.83
CA GLN A 174 0.00 -0.84 -22.55
C GLN A 174 -0.80 0.30 -21.94
N GLU A 175 -2.11 0.18 -21.84
CA GLU A 175 -2.98 1.22 -21.31
C GLU A 175 -2.85 1.38 -19.79
N GLY A 176 -3.13 2.59 -19.33
CA GLY A 176 -3.17 2.95 -17.92
C GLY A 176 -1.81 3.34 -17.34
N GLU A 177 -1.88 3.93 -16.17
CA GLU A 177 -0.71 4.35 -15.40
C GLU A 177 0.10 3.13 -14.93
N LYS A 178 1.42 3.22 -15.00
CA LYS A 178 2.33 2.20 -14.50
C LYS A 178 3.25 2.83 -13.46
N VAL A 179 3.46 2.13 -12.36
CA VAL A 179 4.29 2.61 -11.27
C VAL A 179 5.40 1.61 -11.00
N LEU A 180 6.62 2.10 -11.04
CA LEU A 180 7.83 1.35 -10.74
C LEU A 180 8.28 1.65 -9.31
N PHE A 181 8.40 0.62 -8.51
CA PHE A 181 8.93 0.68 -7.14
C PHE A 181 10.38 0.23 -7.14
N VAL A 182 11.25 1.12 -6.66
CA VAL A 182 12.70 0.87 -6.63
C VAL A 182 13.27 1.07 -5.24
N ASN A 183 14.33 0.34 -4.93
CA ASN A 183 15.13 0.60 -3.74
C ASN A 183 15.96 1.89 -3.94
N PRO A 184 16.23 2.70 -2.90
CA PRO A 184 17.11 3.86 -3.00
C PRO A 184 18.49 3.57 -3.62
N ALA A 185 19.04 2.38 -3.39
CA ALA A 185 20.32 1.98 -3.98
C ALA A 185 20.22 1.81 -5.52
N ASP A 186 19.16 1.15 -5.99
CA ASP A 186 18.89 0.96 -7.43
C ASP A 186 18.55 2.29 -8.09
N PHE A 187 17.76 3.13 -7.40
CA PHE A 187 17.48 4.48 -7.87
C PHE A 187 18.73 5.33 -8.02
N ALA A 188 19.67 5.23 -7.08
CA ALA A 188 20.95 5.97 -7.17
C ALA A 188 21.79 5.56 -8.39
N VAL A 189 21.66 4.32 -8.85
CA VAL A 189 22.31 3.86 -10.10
C VAL A 189 21.63 4.49 -11.31
N LEU A 190 20.29 4.45 -11.37
CA LEU A 190 19.52 5.09 -12.43
C LEU A 190 19.78 6.60 -12.51
N ALA A 191 19.85 7.28 -11.37
CA ALA A 191 20.08 8.72 -11.30
C ALA A 191 21.49 9.17 -11.76
N LYS A 192 22.46 8.25 -11.85
CA LYS A 192 23.80 8.54 -12.39
C LYS A 192 23.84 8.49 -13.92
N ASP A 193 22.85 7.92 -14.56
CA ASP A 193 22.76 7.89 -16.01
C ASP A 193 22.45 9.29 -16.55
N ARG A 194 23.27 9.76 -17.50
CA ARG A 194 23.14 11.11 -18.09
C ARG A 194 21.81 11.31 -18.81
N ASP A 195 21.35 10.28 -19.50
CA ASP A 195 20.09 10.34 -20.24
C ASP A 195 18.89 10.42 -19.29
N PHE A 196 18.96 9.73 -18.15
CA PHE A 196 17.98 9.82 -17.09
C PHE A 196 17.87 11.24 -16.54
N VAL A 197 19.01 11.90 -16.27
CA VAL A 197 19.06 13.27 -15.78
C VAL A 197 18.47 14.25 -16.78
N GLN A 198 18.75 14.08 -18.08
CA GLN A 198 18.21 14.96 -19.12
C GLN A 198 16.68 14.85 -19.25
N ILE A 199 16.14 13.65 -19.19
CA ILE A 199 14.68 13.41 -19.24
C ILE A 199 13.99 13.99 -18.02
N MET A 200 14.64 13.94 -16.85
CA MET A 200 14.09 14.43 -15.59
C MET A 200 14.21 15.95 -15.39
N GLN A 201 15.02 16.65 -16.16
CA GLN A 201 15.16 18.12 -16.05
C GLN A 201 13.87 18.90 -16.34
N GLY A 202 12.87 18.29 -16.98
CA GLY A 202 11.55 18.88 -17.20
C GLY A 202 10.51 18.59 -16.09
N ALA A 203 10.82 17.69 -15.16
CA ALA A 203 9.90 17.31 -14.07
C ALA A 203 10.36 17.95 -12.75
N GLN A 204 9.54 18.82 -12.18
CA GLN A 204 9.82 19.41 -10.87
C GLN A 204 9.80 18.32 -9.80
N ILE A 205 10.92 18.14 -9.11
CA ILE A 205 11.08 17.27 -7.94
C ILE A 205 10.43 17.97 -6.75
N ILE A 206 9.10 17.90 -6.60
CA ILE A 206 8.41 18.64 -5.53
C ILE A 206 7.84 17.76 -4.41
N THR A 207 7.61 16.43 -4.60
CA THR A 207 6.85 15.65 -3.61
C THR A 207 7.35 14.24 -3.31
N GLY A 208 8.65 13.95 -3.46
CA GLY A 208 9.15 12.59 -3.21
C GLY A 208 8.71 11.55 -4.27
N GLU A 209 7.89 11.95 -5.23
CA GLU A 209 7.65 11.24 -6.48
C GLU A 209 8.72 11.68 -7.45
N MET A 210 9.63 10.78 -7.77
CA MET A 210 10.78 11.10 -8.62
C MET A 210 10.43 10.95 -10.08
N GLY A 211 9.55 11.80 -10.61
CA GLY A 211 9.32 11.99 -12.04
C GLY A 211 8.76 10.76 -12.77
N GLN A 212 8.55 10.93 -14.06
CA GLN A 212 8.13 9.88 -14.98
C GLN A 212 9.25 9.59 -15.97
N LEU A 213 9.54 8.31 -16.18
CA LEU A 213 10.46 7.83 -17.20
C LEU A 213 9.71 6.86 -18.11
N TYR A 214 9.74 7.11 -19.42
CA TYR A 214 8.98 6.31 -20.41
C TYR A 214 7.48 6.15 -20.08
N GLY A 215 6.86 7.18 -19.47
CA GLY A 215 5.46 7.12 -19.03
C GLY A 215 5.22 6.32 -17.75
N VAL A 216 6.27 5.85 -17.08
CA VAL A 216 6.21 5.12 -15.81
C VAL A 216 6.55 6.06 -14.66
N ARG A 217 5.69 6.11 -13.65
CA ARG A 217 5.95 6.83 -12.41
C ARG A 217 6.91 6.03 -11.53
N ILE A 218 7.98 6.68 -11.04
CA ILE A 218 8.96 6.04 -10.18
C ILE A 218 8.70 6.42 -8.73
N VAL A 219 8.58 5.41 -7.87
CA VAL A 219 8.42 5.56 -6.41
C VAL A 219 9.59 4.88 -5.71
N VAL A 220 10.32 5.66 -4.94
CA VAL A 220 11.45 5.14 -4.16
C VAL A 220 10.95 4.67 -2.80
N ALA A 221 11.23 3.40 -2.48
CA ALA A 221 10.80 2.78 -1.24
C ALA A 221 11.90 1.89 -0.62
N ASN A 222 12.21 2.14 0.65
CA ASN A 222 13.20 1.37 1.40
C ASN A 222 12.82 -0.11 1.61
N ARG A 223 11.53 -0.44 1.44
CA ARG A 223 11.01 -1.80 1.63
C ARG A 223 11.22 -2.70 0.44
N VAL A 224 11.48 -2.12 -0.73
CA VAL A 224 11.86 -2.88 -1.92
C VAL A 224 13.26 -3.44 -1.70
N LYS A 225 13.46 -4.72 -2.00
CA LYS A 225 14.78 -5.34 -1.91
C LYS A 225 15.68 -4.77 -3.01
N ALA A 226 16.93 -4.45 -2.66
CA ALA A 226 17.92 -3.99 -3.63
C ALA A 226 18.10 -5.05 -4.73
N GLY A 227 18.13 -4.61 -5.99
CA GLY A 227 18.22 -5.48 -7.15
C GLY A 227 16.92 -6.25 -7.49
N GLN A 228 15.80 -5.96 -6.82
CA GLN A 228 14.51 -6.57 -7.09
C GLN A 228 13.38 -5.53 -7.21
N PRO A 229 13.53 -4.55 -8.11
CA PRO A 229 12.45 -3.61 -8.36
C PRO A 229 11.24 -4.34 -8.98
N PHE A 230 10.07 -3.76 -8.80
CA PHE A 230 8.86 -4.28 -9.43
C PHE A 230 8.01 -3.15 -9.98
N MET A 231 7.33 -3.44 -11.08
CA MET A 231 6.41 -2.52 -11.74
C MET A 231 5.00 -3.06 -11.61
N MET A 232 4.05 -2.19 -11.32
CA MET A 232 2.65 -2.60 -11.23
C MET A 232 1.71 -1.58 -11.84
N LYS A 233 0.53 -2.08 -12.25
CA LYS A 233 -0.62 -1.27 -12.64
C LYS A 233 -1.57 -1.09 -11.44
N PRO A 234 -2.36 0.00 -11.41
CA PRO A 234 -3.41 0.17 -10.42
C PRO A 234 -4.38 -1.01 -10.37
N GLY A 235 -4.87 -1.32 -9.17
CA GLY A 235 -5.80 -2.43 -8.93
C GLY A 235 -5.14 -3.82 -8.91
N ALA A 236 -3.82 -3.93 -9.05
CA ALA A 236 -3.11 -5.21 -8.91
C ALA A 236 -3.17 -5.77 -7.49
N LEU A 237 -3.18 -4.88 -6.49
CA LEU A 237 -3.30 -5.21 -5.06
C LEU A 237 -4.67 -4.83 -4.53
N SER A 238 -5.14 -5.56 -3.53
CA SER A 238 -6.32 -5.20 -2.76
C SER A 238 -6.00 -5.14 -1.27
N LEU A 239 -6.43 -4.04 -0.66
CA LEU A 239 -6.41 -3.81 0.79
C LEU A 239 -7.86 -3.92 1.29
N VAL A 240 -8.17 -4.98 1.99
CA VAL A 240 -9.51 -5.22 2.53
C VAL A 240 -9.56 -4.73 3.96
N MET A 241 -10.37 -3.72 4.22
CA MET A 241 -10.60 -3.18 5.55
C MET A 241 -11.82 -3.86 6.17
N LYS A 242 -11.66 -4.44 7.35
CA LYS A 242 -12.78 -5.04 8.09
C LYS A 242 -13.38 -4.08 9.10
N ARG A 243 -12.58 -3.20 9.64
CA ARG A 243 -12.99 -2.17 10.59
C ARG A 243 -12.12 -0.94 10.39
N ASN A 244 -12.70 0.22 10.60
CA ASN A 244 -11.94 1.45 10.64
C ASN A 244 -10.95 1.46 11.81
N VAL A 245 -9.93 2.29 11.70
CA VAL A 245 -8.96 2.47 12.78
C VAL A 245 -9.68 2.83 14.08
N MET A 246 -9.45 2.05 15.11
CA MET A 246 -10.01 2.26 16.43
C MET A 246 -8.94 2.71 17.40
N VAL A 247 -9.19 3.80 18.09
CA VAL A 247 -8.35 4.32 19.16
C VAL A 247 -9.05 4.09 20.48
N GLU A 248 -8.33 3.53 21.43
CA GLU A 248 -8.78 3.29 22.79
C GLU A 248 -7.84 4.03 23.74
N ALA A 249 -8.42 4.66 24.75
CA ALA A 249 -7.67 5.33 25.81
C ALA A 249 -8.09 4.79 27.17
N GLU A 250 -7.12 4.50 28.01
CA GLU A 250 -7.33 3.99 29.37
C GLU A 250 -6.45 4.76 30.34
N ARG A 251 -7.00 5.04 31.52
CA ARG A 251 -6.25 5.62 32.62
C ARG A 251 -5.71 4.51 33.53
N ASP A 252 -4.40 4.45 33.64
CA ASP A 252 -3.73 3.58 34.61
C ASP A 252 -3.50 4.36 35.90
N MET A 253 -4.29 4.03 36.93
CA MET A 253 -4.23 4.72 38.23
C MET A 253 -3.04 4.26 39.06
N ASP A 254 -2.57 3.04 38.86
CA ASP A 254 -1.45 2.48 39.61
C ASP A 254 -0.12 3.13 39.23
N HIS A 255 -0.01 3.59 37.98
CA HIS A 255 1.22 4.20 37.46
C HIS A 255 1.05 5.68 37.12
N PHE A 256 -0.08 6.32 37.46
CA PHE A 256 -0.44 7.69 37.09
C PHE A 256 -0.15 8.03 35.63
N ALA A 257 -0.54 7.10 34.75
CA ALA A 257 -0.25 7.17 33.32
C ALA A 257 -1.53 7.07 32.48
N ASN A 258 -1.52 7.69 31.31
CA ASN A 258 -2.54 7.49 30.29
C ASN A 258 -2.01 6.52 29.23
N LYS A 259 -2.78 5.49 28.92
CA LYS A 259 -2.50 4.50 27.87
C LYS A 259 -3.35 4.79 26.67
N TYR A 260 -2.74 4.83 25.50
CA TYR A 260 -3.40 4.97 24.22
C TYR A 260 -3.06 3.78 23.35
N ALA A 261 -4.06 3.16 22.76
CA ALA A 261 -3.88 2.04 21.85
C ALA A 261 -4.63 2.32 20.56
N VAL A 262 -3.98 2.04 19.44
CA VAL A 262 -4.60 2.03 18.12
C VAL A 262 -4.66 0.62 17.60
N SER A 263 -5.78 0.23 17.00
CA SER A 263 -5.95 -1.08 16.38
C SER A 263 -6.68 -0.96 15.05
N ASP A 264 -6.27 -1.82 14.11
CA ASP A 264 -6.87 -1.95 12.79
C ASP A 264 -7.02 -3.41 12.42
N HIS A 265 -8.03 -3.75 11.61
CA HIS A 265 -8.31 -5.09 11.13
C HIS A 265 -8.41 -5.07 9.61
N TYR A 266 -7.43 -5.65 8.95
CA TYR A 266 -7.35 -5.68 7.50
C TYR A 266 -6.78 -6.99 6.96
N ALA A 267 -6.94 -7.17 5.68
CA ALA A 267 -6.27 -8.21 4.90
C ALA A 267 -5.68 -7.60 3.64
N VAL A 268 -4.56 -8.16 3.18
CA VAL A 268 -3.87 -7.74 1.96
C VAL A 268 -3.68 -8.94 1.07
N TYR A 269 -3.97 -8.79 -0.23
CA TYR A 269 -3.72 -9.83 -1.21
C TYR A 269 -3.46 -9.26 -2.61
N VAL A 270 -2.84 -10.06 -3.46
CA VAL A 270 -2.66 -9.76 -4.87
C VAL A 270 -3.92 -10.19 -5.62
N LYS A 271 -4.64 -9.21 -6.18
CA LYS A 271 -5.87 -9.43 -6.94
C LYS A 271 -5.59 -9.89 -8.37
N TYR A 272 -4.68 -9.19 -9.05
CA TYR A 272 -4.27 -9.48 -10.42
C TYR A 272 -2.75 -9.56 -10.50
N ALA A 273 -2.23 -10.78 -10.50
CA ALA A 273 -0.80 -11.03 -10.52
C ALA A 273 -0.16 -10.71 -11.89
N ASP A 274 -0.90 -10.84 -12.98
CA ASP A 274 -0.53 -10.47 -14.35
C ASP A 274 -0.26 -8.97 -14.54
N ARG A 275 -0.77 -8.13 -13.62
CA ARG A 275 -0.52 -6.68 -13.59
C ARG A 275 0.74 -6.30 -12.82
N ILE A 276 1.55 -7.27 -12.42
CA ILE A 276 2.79 -7.07 -11.67
C ILE A 276 3.95 -7.69 -12.44
N VAL A 277 4.98 -6.89 -12.72
CA VAL A 277 6.26 -7.38 -13.28
C VAL A 277 7.31 -7.28 -12.19
N LYS A 278 7.93 -8.39 -11.83
CA LYS A 278 9.06 -8.44 -10.89
C LYS A 278 10.36 -8.53 -11.65
N ALA A 279 11.31 -7.67 -11.33
CA ALA A 279 12.68 -7.79 -11.82
C ALA A 279 13.56 -8.54 -10.81
N SER A 280 14.52 -9.28 -11.32
CA SER A 280 15.54 -9.95 -10.51
C SER A 280 16.83 -10.07 -11.32
N HIS A 281 17.96 -10.00 -10.64
CA HIS A 281 19.24 -10.30 -11.25
C HIS A 281 19.30 -11.78 -11.67
N GLN A 282 19.81 -12.04 -12.86
CA GLN A 282 20.14 -13.38 -13.30
C GLN A 282 21.48 -13.75 -12.68
N GLY A 283 21.43 -14.52 -11.56
CA GLY A 283 22.63 -15.00 -10.88
C GLY A 283 23.32 -16.12 -11.63
#